data_b8b2d7343ad557f822d48bef4486cabc
#
_entry.id   b8b2d7343ad557f822d48bef4486cabc
#
_cell.length_a   1.000
_cell.length_b   1.000
_cell.length_c   1.000
_cell.angle_alpha   90.00
_cell.angle_beta   90.00
_cell.angle_gamma   90.00
#
_symmetry.space_group_name_H-M   'P 1'
#
loop_
_entity.id
_entity.type
_entity.pdbx_description
1 polymer ?
#
loop_
_entity_poly.entity_id
_entity_poly.type
_entity_poly.pdbx_seq_one_letter_code
_entity_poly.pdbx_strand_id
1 'polypeptide(L)'
;MSTKLALLKSGDNIIADIKELVSEEKVCGYLFNRPHVVEYRVPVVLSEDKDYKQPSSRDLEVALIPWILFTEEEKVPVRSDWIVTIVEPTPAVKEMYEEKVNVKSNQTDSSDEQRNLSE
;
A
#
# COMPACT_ATOMS: atom_id res chain seq x y z
N MET A 1 -13.39 2.90 6.94
CA MET A 1 -12.43 2.77 5.83
C MET A 1 -12.01 1.32 5.70
N SER A 2 -11.68 0.92 4.50
CA SER A 2 -11.30 -0.46 4.22
C SER A 2 -9.97 -0.49 3.50
N THR A 3 -9.15 -1.49 3.83
CA THR A 3 -7.89 -1.70 3.14
C THR A 3 -8.19 -2.28 1.77
N LYS A 4 -7.76 -1.57 0.74
CA LYS A 4 -8.01 -1.94 -0.65
C LYS A 4 -6.74 -1.80 -1.46
N LEU A 5 -6.73 -2.47 -2.60
CA LEU A 5 -5.63 -2.38 -3.55
C LEU A 5 -6.15 -1.65 -4.79
N ALA A 6 -5.51 -0.55 -5.14
CA ALA A 6 -5.91 0.25 -6.29
C ALA A 6 -4.86 0.13 -7.39
N LEU A 7 -5.33 -0.08 -8.61
CA LEU A 7 -4.47 -0.04 -9.78
C LEU A 7 -4.66 1.31 -10.45
N LEU A 8 -3.58 2.05 -10.58
CA LEU A 8 -3.61 3.39 -11.17
C LEU A 8 -3.25 3.33 -12.65
N LYS A 9 -3.59 4.39 -13.37
CA LYS A 9 -3.26 4.46 -14.80
C LYS A 9 -1.77 4.42 -15.07
N SER A 10 -0.97 4.81 -14.08
CA SER A 10 0.49 4.72 -14.18
C SER A 10 1.00 3.29 -14.12
N GLY A 11 0.17 2.33 -13.75
CA GLY A 11 0.58 0.97 -13.55
C GLY A 11 0.93 0.64 -12.10
N ASP A 12 0.93 1.63 -11.23
CA ASP A 12 1.25 1.41 -9.83
C ASP A 12 0.12 0.70 -9.12
N ASN A 13 0.50 -0.23 -8.25
CA ASN A 13 -0.43 -0.89 -7.34
C ASN A 13 -0.27 -0.24 -5.97
N ILE A 14 -1.34 0.37 -5.49
CA ILE A 14 -1.31 1.12 -4.23
C ILE A 14 -2.23 0.44 -3.24
N ILE A 15 -1.68 0.07 -2.08
CA ILE A 15 -2.49 -0.44 -0.98
C ILE A 15 -2.68 0.68 0.04
N ALA A 16 -3.91 0.83 0.50
CA ALA A 16 -4.27 1.90 1.44
C ALA A 16 -5.64 1.62 2.04
N ASP A 17 -5.93 2.31 3.13
CA ASP A 17 -7.32 2.43 3.55
C ASP A 17 -7.97 3.45 2.64
N ILE A 18 -8.97 3.03 1.88
CA ILE A 18 -9.55 3.86 0.83
C ILE A 18 -10.97 4.22 1.18
N LYS A 19 -11.29 5.50 1.04
CA LYS A 19 -12.61 6.04 1.30
C LYS A 19 -13.04 6.87 0.11
N GLU A 20 -14.31 6.79 -0.25
CA GLU A 20 -14.85 7.60 -1.34
C GLU A 20 -14.98 9.06 -0.92
N LEU A 21 -14.63 9.95 -1.84
CA LEU A 21 -14.89 11.38 -1.68
C LEU A 21 -16.09 11.72 -2.55
N VAL A 22 -17.16 12.18 -1.90
CA VAL A 22 -18.44 12.43 -2.57
C VAL A 22 -18.69 13.92 -2.60
N SER A 23 -19.07 14.43 -3.77
CA SER A 23 -19.50 15.81 -3.93
C SER A 23 -20.76 15.80 -4.77
N GLU A 24 -21.81 16.48 -4.28
CA GLU A 24 -23.10 16.56 -4.96
C GLU A 24 -23.64 15.17 -5.33
N GLU A 25 -23.53 14.24 -4.37
CA GLU A 25 -24.02 12.87 -4.49
C GLU A 25 -23.27 12.04 -5.52
N LYS A 26 -22.13 12.53 -6.00
CA LYS A 26 -21.31 11.78 -6.95
C LYS A 26 -19.91 11.57 -6.38
N VAL A 27 -19.36 10.41 -6.67
CA VAL A 27 -17.98 10.12 -6.28
C VAL A 27 -17.06 10.92 -7.19
N CYS A 28 -16.30 11.85 -6.63
CA CYS A 28 -15.37 12.66 -7.39
C CYS A 28 -13.93 12.20 -7.24
N GLY A 29 -13.65 11.33 -6.27
CA GLY A 29 -12.34 10.82 -6.04
C GLY A 29 -12.32 9.91 -4.83
N TYR A 30 -11.11 9.60 -4.38
CA TYR A 30 -10.92 8.70 -3.25
C TYR A 30 -9.86 9.26 -2.33
N LEU A 31 -10.03 9.03 -1.05
CA LEU A 31 -9.03 9.40 -0.07
C LEU A 31 -8.26 8.13 0.31
N PHE A 32 -6.96 8.15 0.02
CA PHE A 32 -6.06 7.04 0.34
C PHE A 32 -5.36 7.37 1.66
N ASN A 33 -5.62 6.58 2.68
CA ASN A 33 -4.98 6.78 3.98
C ASN A 33 -3.76 5.86 4.06
N ARG A 34 -2.60 6.46 4.28
CA ARG A 34 -1.31 5.77 4.39
C ARG A 34 -1.03 4.91 3.16
N PRO A 35 -1.02 5.50 1.96
CA PRO A 35 -0.82 4.70 0.74
C PRO A 35 0.60 4.20 0.60
N HIS A 36 0.73 2.95 0.20
CA HIS A 36 2.01 2.32 -0.06
C HIS A 36 1.97 1.66 -1.42
N VAL A 37 3.07 1.78 -2.16
CA VAL A 37 3.23 1.06 -3.41
C VAL A 37 3.55 -0.39 -3.07
N VAL A 38 2.86 -1.30 -3.73
CA VAL A 38 3.16 -2.72 -3.62
C VAL A 38 4.13 -3.06 -4.74
N GLU A 39 5.37 -3.28 -4.39
CA GLU A 39 6.39 -3.68 -5.35
C GLU A 39 6.72 -5.15 -5.15
N TYR A 40 7.05 -5.80 -6.24
CA TYR A 40 7.39 -7.19 -6.18
C TYR A 40 8.50 -7.50 -7.17
N ARG A 41 9.21 -8.57 -6.90
CA ARG A 41 10.19 -9.08 -7.84
C ARG A 41 10.16 -10.59 -7.78
N VAL A 42 10.54 -11.18 -8.90
CA VAL A 42 10.68 -12.62 -8.98
C VAL A 42 12.06 -12.97 -8.46
N PRO A 43 12.17 -13.85 -7.45
CA PRO A 43 13.49 -14.26 -6.98
C PRO A 43 14.27 -14.89 -8.11
N VAL A 44 15.53 -14.50 -8.25
CA VAL A 44 16.39 -15.10 -9.24
C VAL A 44 16.90 -16.41 -8.67
N VAL A 45 16.43 -17.50 -9.20
CA VAL A 45 16.90 -18.81 -8.83
C VAL A 45 17.93 -19.23 -9.86
N LEU A 46 19.19 -19.26 -9.46
CA LEU A 46 20.25 -19.74 -10.32
C LEU A 46 20.20 -21.27 -10.31
N SER A 47 19.23 -21.78 -11.00
CA SER A 47 19.02 -23.22 -11.09
C SER A 47 19.18 -23.66 -12.52
N GLU A 48 19.94 -24.73 -12.72
CA GLU A 48 20.05 -25.35 -14.03
C GLU A 48 18.85 -26.25 -14.30
N ASP A 49 17.90 -26.23 -13.42
CA ASP A 49 16.72 -27.06 -13.50
C ASP A 49 15.91 -26.71 -14.74
N LYS A 50 15.67 -27.69 -15.57
CA LYS A 50 14.91 -27.50 -16.79
C LYS A 50 13.41 -27.44 -16.54
N ASP A 51 13.00 -27.74 -15.33
CA ASP A 51 11.59 -27.71 -14.96
C ASP A 51 11.18 -26.35 -14.42
N TYR A 52 11.68 -25.31 -15.05
CA TYR A 52 11.34 -23.95 -14.66
C TYR A 52 9.83 -23.73 -14.78
N LYS A 53 9.21 -23.37 -13.66
CA LYS A 53 7.80 -23.02 -13.62
C LYS A 53 7.70 -21.53 -13.46
N GLN A 54 6.67 -20.97 -14.08
CA GLN A 54 6.41 -19.55 -13.85
C GLN A 54 6.12 -19.33 -12.37
N PRO A 55 6.70 -18.31 -11.78
CA PRO A 55 6.45 -18.04 -10.38
C PRO A 55 4.99 -17.66 -10.15
N SER A 56 4.42 -18.19 -9.09
CA SER A 56 3.08 -17.81 -8.65
C SER A 56 3.22 -16.62 -7.68
N SER A 57 2.10 -16.07 -7.27
CA SER A 57 2.12 -14.97 -6.30
C SER A 57 2.81 -15.38 -5.00
N ARG A 58 2.87 -16.67 -4.71
CA ARG A 58 3.54 -17.17 -3.50
C ARG A 58 5.06 -17.09 -3.59
N ASP A 59 5.58 -17.04 -4.80
CA ASP A 59 7.01 -17.05 -5.02
C ASP A 59 7.59 -15.65 -5.19
N LEU A 60 6.74 -14.62 -5.12
CA LEU A 60 7.19 -13.26 -5.32
C LEU A 60 7.67 -12.66 -4.01
N GLU A 61 8.73 -11.89 -4.10
CA GLU A 61 9.16 -11.06 -2.99
C GLU A 61 8.40 -9.75 -3.07
N VAL A 62 7.69 -9.41 -2.01
CA VAL A 62 6.83 -8.23 -1.98
C VAL A 62 7.38 -7.23 -0.98
N ALA A 63 7.39 -5.96 -1.38
CA ALA A 63 7.78 -4.86 -0.50
C ALA A 63 6.73 -3.78 -0.58
N LEU A 64 6.47 -3.14 0.56
CA LEU A 64 5.56 -2.01 0.64
C LEU A 64 6.37 -0.75 0.90
N ILE A 65 6.24 0.21 0.01
CA ILE A 65 7.02 1.45 0.06
C ILE A 65 6.05 2.62 0.10
N PRO A 66 6.25 3.61 0.98
CA PRO A 66 5.37 4.77 0.98
C PRO A 66 5.26 5.37 -0.41
N TRP A 67 4.02 5.64 -0.85
CA TRP A 67 3.78 6.09 -2.22
C TRP A 67 4.43 7.43 -2.51
N ILE A 68 4.24 8.38 -1.61
CA ILE A 68 4.84 9.69 -1.78
C ILE A 68 5.85 9.85 -0.64
N LEU A 69 7.13 9.80 -0.99
CA LEU A 69 8.19 9.72 0.03
C LEU A 69 8.44 11.03 0.76
N PHE A 70 8.14 12.14 0.13
CA PHE A 70 8.54 13.44 0.66
C PHE A 70 7.40 14.21 1.28
N THR A 71 6.45 13.50 1.87
CA THR A 71 5.36 14.12 2.61
C THR A 71 5.13 13.39 3.91
N GLU A 72 4.67 14.13 4.91
CA GLU A 72 4.24 13.53 6.17
C GLU A 72 2.73 13.34 6.21
N GLU A 73 2.04 13.78 5.19
CA GLU A 73 0.59 13.63 5.12
C GLU A 73 0.23 12.17 4.94
N GLU A 74 -0.69 11.71 5.76
CA GLU A 74 -1.14 10.32 5.71
C GLU A 74 -2.32 10.13 4.78
N LYS A 75 -3.10 11.16 4.57
CA LYS A 75 -4.29 11.10 3.74
C LYS A 75 -4.04 11.81 2.42
N VAL A 76 -4.13 11.06 1.33
CA VAL A 76 -3.82 11.58 0.01
C VAL A 76 -5.06 11.47 -0.86
N PRO A 77 -5.61 12.58 -1.34
CA PRO A 77 -6.74 12.51 -2.25
C PRO A 77 -6.29 12.13 -3.65
N VAL A 78 -7.05 11.25 -4.29
CA VAL A 78 -6.73 10.77 -5.63
C VAL A 78 -7.98 10.91 -6.49
N ARG A 79 -7.82 11.48 -7.66
CA ARG A 79 -8.93 11.68 -8.59
C ARG A 79 -9.43 10.34 -9.11
N SER A 80 -10.75 10.24 -9.25
CA SER A 80 -11.34 9.00 -9.72
C SER A 80 -10.89 8.64 -11.14
N ASP A 81 -10.61 9.64 -11.97
CA ASP A 81 -10.21 9.38 -13.35
C ASP A 81 -8.77 8.85 -13.47
N TRP A 82 -8.01 8.83 -12.38
CA TRP A 82 -6.66 8.26 -12.38
C TRP A 82 -6.65 6.79 -11.98
N ILE A 83 -7.73 6.28 -11.48
CA ILE A 83 -7.83 4.92 -10.97
C ILE A 83 -8.47 4.02 -12.01
N VAL A 84 -7.76 2.92 -12.33
CA VAL A 84 -8.30 1.92 -13.25
C VAL A 84 -9.30 1.04 -12.53
N THR A 85 -8.91 0.51 -11.36
CA THR A 85 -9.80 -0.34 -10.59
C THR A 85 -9.33 -0.40 -9.13
N ILE A 86 -10.25 -0.77 -8.27
CA ILE A 86 -9.97 -0.99 -6.85
C ILE A 86 -10.46 -2.39 -6.52
N VAL A 87 -9.59 -3.19 -5.94
CA VAL A 87 -9.90 -4.59 -5.63
C VAL A 87 -9.46 -4.93 -4.22
N GLU A 88 -9.85 -6.11 -3.76
CA GLU A 88 -9.42 -6.60 -2.47
C GLU A 88 -7.99 -7.13 -2.58
N PRO A 89 -7.10 -6.75 -1.65
CA PRO A 89 -5.76 -7.33 -1.65
C PRO A 89 -5.81 -8.78 -1.18
N THR A 90 -4.77 -9.55 -1.53
CA THR A 90 -4.64 -10.88 -0.96
C THR A 90 -4.45 -10.78 0.55
N PRO A 91 -4.83 -11.82 1.31
CA PRO A 91 -4.65 -11.77 2.77
C PRO A 91 -3.21 -11.49 3.20
N ALA A 92 -2.25 -12.07 2.49
CA ALA A 92 -0.84 -11.88 2.84
C ALA A 92 -0.41 -10.42 2.69
N VAL A 93 -0.79 -9.78 1.59
CA VAL A 93 -0.43 -8.38 1.35
C VAL A 93 -1.17 -7.46 2.31
N LYS A 94 -2.43 -7.76 2.58
CA LYS A 94 -3.21 -6.98 3.55
C LYS A 94 -2.57 -7.03 4.94
N GLU A 95 -2.14 -8.22 5.34
CA GLU A 95 -1.49 -8.38 6.63
C GLU A 95 -0.18 -7.62 6.72
N MET A 96 0.62 -7.67 5.65
CA MET A 96 1.86 -6.90 5.59
C MET A 96 1.60 -5.41 5.77
N TYR A 97 0.57 -4.92 5.10
CA TYR A 97 0.22 -3.50 5.19
C TYR A 97 -0.20 -3.13 6.60
N GLU A 98 -1.05 -3.95 7.20
CA GLU A 98 -1.55 -3.66 8.54
C GLU A 98 -0.42 -3.66 9.57
N GLU A 99 0.50 -4.59 9.46
CA GLU A 99 1.65 -4.63 10.35
C GLU A 99 2.54 -3.40 10.19
N LYS A 100 2.80 -3.00 8.97
CA LYS A 100 3.65 -1.86 8.69
C LYS A 100 3.05 -0.58 9.23
N VAL A 101 1.76 -0.39 9.05
CA VAL A 101 1.06 0.79 9.51
C VAL A 101 1.01 0.83 11.03
N ASN A 102 0.73 -0.31 11.65
CA ASN A 102 0.65 -0.39 13.11
C ASN A 102 2.00 -0.15 13.78
N VAL A 103 3.07 -0.72 13.23
CA VAL A 103 4.40 -0.51 13.78
C VAL A 103 4.78 0.97 13.70
N LYS A 104 4.48 1.61 12.60
CA LYS A 104 4.76 3.02 12.42
C LYS A 104 3.99 3.87 13.42
N SER A 105 2.71 3.54 13.65
CA SER A 105 1.89 4.25 14.61
C SER A 105 2.43 4.09 16.03
N ASN A 106 2.82 2.89 16.38
CA ASN A 106 3.37 2.62 17.71
C ASN A 106 4.68 3.37 17.93
N GLN A 107 5.52 3.43 16.94
CA GLN A 107 6.77 4.17 17.04
C GLN A 107 6.53 5.65 17.23
N THR A 108 5.55 6.20 16.54
CA THR A 108 5.20 7.60 16.65
C THR A 108 4.70 7.90 18.06
N ASP A 109 3.87 7.05 18.61
CA ASP A 109 3.36 7.23 19.97
C ASP A 109 4.49 7.18 21.00
N SER A 110 5.39 6.25 20.84
CA SER A 110 6.53 6.14 21.75
C SER A 110 7.42 7.37 21.68
N SER A 111 7.62 7.90 20.50
CA SER A 111 8.43 9.10 20.33
C SER A 111 7.83 10.29 21.05
N ASP A 112 6.53 10.42 20.97
CA ASP A 112 5.84 11.53 21.63
C ASP A 112 5.96 11.45 23.13
N GLU A 113 6.00 10.27 23.67
CA GLU A 113 6.14 10.08 25.10
C GLU A 113 7.54 10.35 25.60
N GLN A 114 8.51 10.19 24.75
CA GLN A 114 9.90 10.28 25.17
C GLN A 114 10.55 11.61 24.85
N ARG A 115 9.93 12.35 24.06
CA ARG A 115 10.48 13.64 23.69
C ARG A 115 9.85 14.73 24.47
N ASN A 116 9.75 14.11 24.22
CA ASN A 116 9.14 14.48 24.14
C ASN A 116 9.14 14.36 24.64
N LEU A 117 9.86 13.87 24.91
CA LEU A 117 9.83 13.29 24.76
C LEU A 117 10.12 12.96 24.77
N SER A 118 10.56 13.16 25.22
CA SER A 118 10.61 12.69 24.68
C SER A 118 10.49 12.65 24.63
N GLU A 119 10.68 12.88 25.01
CA GLU A 119 10.39 12.58 24.51
C GLU A 119 10.39 12.69 24.34
#